data_a62d59d555abdc604038a9a4cf54b0f2
#
_entry.id   a62d59d555abdc604038a9a4cf54b0f2
#
_cell.length_a   1.000
_cell.length_b   1.000
_cell.length_c   1.000
_cell.angle_alpha   90.00
_cell.angle_beta   90.00
_cell.angle_gamma   90.00
#
_symmetry.space_group_name_H-M   'P 1'
#
loop_
_entity.id
_entity.type
_entity.pdbx_description
1 polymer ?
#
loop_
_entity_poly.entity_id
_entity_poly.type
_entity_poly.pdbx_seq_one_letter_code
_entity_poly.pdbx_strand_id
1 'polypeptide(L)'
;MAAVATTAMGLMSAGDHAIVARGVFGTVVPLFNQILARFGVETTWVVATDPGAWRAALRPRTKLLFVESPSNPVCEIADIPALADIARTAGAVLAVDNCMCSPALQRPIELGAD
;
A
#
# COMPACT_ATOMS: atom_id res chain seq x y z
N MET A 1 -9.75 8.78 4.29
CA MET A 1 -9.90 8.57 2.81
C MET A 1 -9.26 9.66 1.97
N ALA A 2 -9.41 10.97 2.29
CA ALA A 2 -8.76 12.02 1.50
C ALA A 2 -7.22 11.85 1.44
N ALA A 3 -6.57 11.55 2.56
CA ALA A 3 -5.14 11.28 2.59
C ALA A 3 -4.73 10.12 1.66
N VAL A 4 -5.46 8.98 1.72
CA VAL A 4 -5.18 7.83 0.85
C VAL A 4 -5.33 8.19 -0.63
N ALA A 5 -6.42 8.89 -0.98
CA ALA A 5 -6.65 9.32 -2.36
C ALA A 5 -5.58 10.30 -2.84
N THR A 6 -5.20 11.28 -2.01
CA THR A 6 -4.16 12.27 -2.35
C THR A 6 -2.80 11.59 -2.53
N THR A 7 -2.43 10.66 -1.65
CA THR A 7 -1.19 9.88 -1.77
C THR A 7 -1.16 9.11 -3.09
N ALA A 8 -2.22 8.36 -3.38
CA ALA A 8 -2.30 7.58 -4.62
C ALA A 8 -2.23 8.47 -5.88
N MET A 9 -3.00 9.56 -5.91
CA MET A 9 -3.05 10.48 -7.05
C MET A 9 -1.76 11.32 -7.19
N GLY A 10 -1.08 11.61 -6.09
CA GLY A 10 0.18 12.37 -6.13
C GLY A 10 1.38 11.55 -6.59
N LEU A 11 1.33 10.23 -6.43
CA LEU A 11 2.45 9.33 -6.74
C LEU A 11 2.31 8.61 -8.07
N MET A 12 1.09 8.51 -8.63
CA MET A 12 0.82 7.67 -9.80
C MET A 12 0.22 8.44 -10.96
N SER A 13 0.54 7.98 -12.15
CA SER A 13 0.02 8.45 -13.44
C SER A 13 -0.66 7.30 -14.20
N ALA A 14 -1.31 7.62 -15.31
CA ALA A 14 -1.93 6.62 -16.19
C ALA A 14 -0.89 5.57 -16.64
N GLY A 15 -1.23 4.30 -16.51
CA GLY A 15 -0.37 3.16 -16.80
C GLY A 15 0.56 2.74 -15.67
N ASP A 16 0.57 3.46 -14.54
CA ASP A 16 1.31 3.01 -13.36
C ASP A 16 0.56 1.89 -12.62
N HIS A 17 1.30 1.19 -11.77
CA HIS A 17 0.81 0.03 -11.04
C HIS A 17 0.97 0.24 -9.54
N ALA A 18 -0.07 -0.14 -8.78
CA ALA A 18 -0.05 -0.22 -7.33
C ALA A 18 -0.19 -1.66 -6.86
N ILE A 19 0.49 -2.01 -5.78
CA ILE A 19 0.24 -3.22 -5.01
C ILE A 19 -0.44 -2.80 -3.70
N VAL A 20 -1.60 -3.38 -3.43
CA VAL A 20 -2.44 -2.99 -2.29
C VAL A 20 -2.79 -4.21 -1.45
N ALA A 21 -2.69 -4.07 -0.13
CA ALA A 21 -3.12 -5.13 0.78
C ALA A 21 -4.63 -5.38 0.68
N ARG A 22 -5.07 -6.64 0.77
CA ARG A 22 -6.50 -6.99 0.76
C ARG A 22 -7.22 -6.59 2.04
N GLY A 23 -6.53 -6.58 3.17
CA GLY A 23 -7.07 -6.25 4.48
C GLY A 23 -7.11 -4.75 4.78
N VAL A 24 -7.40 -3.90 3.80
CA VAL A 24 -7.53 -2.45 3.99
C VAL A 24 -8.97 -2.05 4.27
N PHE A 25 -9.16 -0.83 4.81
CA PHE A 25 -10.49 -0.27 5.03
C PHE A 25 -11.34 -0.31 3.75
N GLY A 26 -12.59 -0.74 3.89
CA GLY A 26 -13.45 -1.11 2.76
C GLY A 26 -13.59 -0.07 1.66
N THR A 27 -13.51 1.24 1.97
CA THR A 27 -13.59 2.31 0.95
C THR A 27 -12.31 2.50 0.13
N VAL A 28 -11.19 1.88 0.53
CA VAL A 28 -9.96 1.85 -0.27
C VAL A 28 -10.17 0.98 -1.53
N VAL A 29 -10.95 -0.09 -1.40
CA VAL A 29 -11.22 -1.00 -2.54
C VAL A 29 -11.88 -0.28 -3.73
N PRO A 30 -13.02 0.43 -3.58
CA PRO A 30 -13.59 1.20 -4.69
C PRO A 30 -12.70 2.36 -5.14
N LEU A 31 -11.89 2.97 -4.27
CA LEU A 31 -10.92 3.99 -4.69
C LEU A 31 -9.98 3.42 -5.77
N PHE A 32 -9.36 2.28 -5.53
CA PHE A 32 -8.43 1.69 -6.49
C PHE A 32 -9.15 1.03 -7.68
N ASN A 33 -10.18 0.23 -7.45
CA ASN A 33 -10.83 -0.56 -8.49
C ASN A 33 -11.81 0.22 -9.38
N GLN A 34 -12.38 1.34 -8.89
CA GLN A 34 -13.40 2.08 -9.62
C GLN A 34 -12.95 3.50 -9.99
N ILE A 35 -12.24 4.19 -9.10
CA ILE A 35 -11.83 5.58 -9.34
C ILE A 35 -10.48 5.61 -10.06
N LEU A 36 -9.42 5.11 -9.45
CA LEU A 36 -8.07 5.16 -10.03
C LEU A 36 -7.94 4.31 -11.30
N ALA A 37 -8.64 3.19 -11.38
CA ALA A 37 -8.70 2.38 -12.61
C ALA A 37 -9.24 3.16 -13.82
N ARG A 38 -10.18 4.09 -13.62
CA ARG A 38 -10.70 4.97 -14.70
C ARG A 38 -9.65 5.94 -15.22
N PHE A 39 -8.64 6.23 -14.43
CA PHE A 39 -7.48 7.05 -14.80
C PHE A 39 -6.27 6.22 -15.25
N GLY A 40 -6.49 4.92 -15.53
CA GLY A 40 -5.47 4.04 -16.09
C GLY A 40 -4.46 3.48 -15.07
N VAL A 41 -4.74 3.55 -13.77
CA VAL A 41 -3.92 2.92 -12.74
C VAL A 41 -4.30 1.44 -12.62
N GLU A 42 -3.31 0.56 -12.69
CA GLU A 42 -3.49 -0.88 -12.47
C GLU A 42 -3.25 -1.23 -11.00
N THR A 43 -4.01 -2.19 -10.47
CA THR A 43 -3.89 -2.61 -9.07
C THR A 43 -3.77 -4.12 -8.94
N THR A 44 -2.80 -4.59 -8.16
CA THR A 44 -2.70 -5.98 -7.71
C THR A 44 -2.96 -6.06 -6.21
N TRP A 45 -3.88 -6.94 -5.81
CA TRP A 45 -4.27 -7.15 -4.43
C TRP A 45 -3.54 -8.35 -3.84
N VAL A 46 -2.87 -8.15 -2.71
CA VAL A 46 -2.06 -9.18 -2.03
C VAL A 46 -2.44 -9.33 -0.56
N VAL A 47 -2.06 -10.44 0.05
CA VAL A 47 -2.20 -10.65 1.50
C VAL A 47 -1.16 -9.80 2.22
N ALA A 48 -1.60 -9.01 3.23
CA ALA A 48 -0.74 -8.06 3.94
C ALA A 48 0.48 -8.74 4.61
N THR A 49 0.27 -9.94 5.15
CA THR A 49 1.24 -10.69 5.96
C THR A 49 2.14 -11.62 5.14
N ASP A 50 2.07 -11.59 3.81
CA ASP A 50 2.89 -12.43 2.92
C ASP A 50 3.85 -11.58 2.06
N PRO A 51 5.07 -11.27 2.53
CA PRO A 51 6.06 -10.53 1.74
C PRO A 51 6.43 -11.21 0.41
N GLY A 52 6.28 -12.53 0.31
CA GLY A 52 6.48 -13.27 -0.93
C GLY A 52 5.47 -12.88 -2.01
N ALA A 53 4.19 -12.75 -1.63
CA ALA A 53 3.14 -12.28 -2.55
C ALA A 53 3.38 -10.84 -3.03
N TRP A 54 3.87 -9.94 -2.16
CA TRP A 54 4.24 -8.58 -2.52
C TRP A 54 5.37 -8.57 -3.56
N ARG A 55 6.41 -9.36 -3.33
CA ARG A 55 7.56 -9.46 -4.25
C ARG A 55 7.14 -10.04 -5.60
N ALA A 56 6.30 -11.06 -5.61
CA ALA A 56 5.79 -11.68 -6.84
C ALA A 56 4.87 -10.77 -7.66
N ALA A 57 4.20 -9.81 -6.99
CA ALA A 57 3.30 -8.85 -7.62
C ALA A 57 4.02 -7.66 -8.27
N LEU A 58 5.32 -7.48 -8.07
CA LEU A 58 6.10 -6.37 -8.64
C LEU A 58 6.06 -6.39 -10.18
N ARG A 59 5.91 -5.20 -10.74
CA ARG A 59 5.94 -4.94 -12.19
C ARG A 59 6.87 -3.77 -12.51
N PRO A 60 7.36 -3.62 -13.74
CA PRO A 60 8.25 -2.51 -14.11
C PRO A 60 7.66 -1.11 -13.84
N ARG A 61 6.33 -1.00 -13.82
CA ARG A 61 5.62 0.26 -13.53
C ARG A 61 5.00 0.32 -12.14
N THR A 62 5.41 -0.54 -11.21
CA THR A 62 4.99 -0.44 -9.81
C THR A 62 5.57 0.84 -9.19
N LYS A 63 4.69 1.71 -8.69
CA LYS A 63 5.02 3.00 -8.07
C LYS A 63 4.64 3.08 -6.61
N LEU A 64 3.63 2.29 -6.21
CA LEU A 64 3.05 2.34 -4.87
C LEU A 64 2.85 0.94 -4.32
N LEU A 65 3.33 0.71 -3.11
CA LEU A 65 2.91 -0.35 -2.22
C LEU A 65 2.06 0.30 -1.12
N PHE A 66 0.80 -0.11 -0.98
CA PHE A 66 -0.11 0.46 0.03
C PHE A 66 -0.60 -0.62 0.98
N VAL A 67 -0.40 -0.39 2.28
CA VAL A 67 -0.81 -1.30 3.34
C VAL A 67 -1.45 -0.54 4.50
N GLU A 68 -2.47 -1.10 5.12
CA GLU A 68 -3.00 -0.67 6.42
C GLU A 68 -2.49 -1.64 7.48
N SER A 69 -1.84 -1.12 8.51
CA SER A 69 -1.28 -1.95 9.58
C SER A 69 -1.33 -1.20 10.93
N PRO A 70 -2.07 -1.72 11.93
CA PRO A 70 -2.97 -2.88 11.88
C PRO A 70 -4.13 -2.68 10.89
N SER A 71 -4.55 -3.74 10.21
CA SER A 71 -5.63 -3.68 9.23
C SER A 71 -7.01 -3.60 9.89
N ASN A 72 -7.99 -2.99 9.23
CA ASN A 72 -9.36 -2.85 9.71
C ASN A 72 -10.33 -3.66 8.83
N PRO A 73 -11.11 -4.63 9.36
CA PRO A 73 -11.32 -4.90 10.81
C PRO A 73 -10.48 -6.05 11.38
N VAL A 74 -9.66 -6.72 10.60
CA VAL A 74 -9.07 -8.01 11.01
C VAL A 74 -7.79 -7.89 11.85
N CYS A 75 -7.28 -6.66 12.04
CA CYS A 75 -6.11 -6.37 12.87
C CYS A 75 -4.83 -7.14 12.46
N GLU A 76 -4.68 -7.48 11.18
CA GLU A 76 -3.44 -8.05 10.67
C GLU A 76 -2.29 -7.05 10.79
N ILE A 77 -1.11 -7.54 11.20
CA ILE A 77 0.11 -6.74 11.29
C ILE A 77 1.02 -7.09 10.12
N ALA A 78 1.34 -6.09 9.31
CA ALA A 78 2.28 -6.25 8.20
C ALA A 78 3.73 -6.13 8.68
N ASP A 79 4.63 -6.87 8.02
CA ASP A 79 6.08 -6.71 8.21
C ASP A 79 6.56 -5.48 7.42
N ILE A 80 6.42 -4.29 8.03
CA ILE A 80 6.76 -3.01 7.39
C ILE A 80 8.22 -2.97 6.91
N PRO A 81 9.23 -3.40 7.70
CA PRO A 81 10.61 -3.49 7.24
C PRO A 81 10.78 -4.32 5.97
N ALA A 82 10.17 -5.51 5.92
CA ALA A 82 10.24 -6.36 4.73
C ALA A 82 9.58 -5.72 3.50
N LEU A 83 8.44 -5.03 3.70
CA LEU A 83 7.75 -4.32 2.62
C LEU A 83 8.55 -3.10 2.15
N ALA A 84 9.21 -2.38 3.05
CA ALA A 84 10.09 -1.26 2.73
C ALA A 84 11.27 -1.70 1.84
N ASP A 85 11.88 -2.85 2.15
CA ASP A 85 12.95 -3.41 1.32
C ASP A 85 12.45 -3.81 -0.08
N ILE A 86 11.25 -4.35 -0.18
CA ILE A 86 10.61 -4.67 -1.46
C ILE A 86 10.34 -3.40 -2.27
N ALA A 87 9.76 -2.38 -1.66
CA ALA A 87 9.46 -1.10 -2.30
C ALA A 87 10.75 -0.42 -2.81
N ARG A 88 11.78 -0.36 -1.97
CA ARG A 88 13.09 0.22 -2.31
C ARG A 88 13.74 -0.49 -3.49
N THR A 89 13.70 -1.82 -3.52
CA THR A 89 14.25 -2.63 -4.63
C THR A 89 13.54 -2.34 -5.95
N ALA A 90 12.24 -2.03 -5.90
CA ALA A 90 11.43 -1.73 -7.07
C ALA A 90 11.47 -0.24 -7.48
N GLY A 91 12.08 0.65 -6.67
CA GLY A 91 11.99 2.10 -6.85
C GLY A 91 10.55 2.62 -6.67
N ALA A 92 9.78 1.96 -5.82
CA ALA A 92 8.40 2.31 -5.47
C ALA A 92 8.34 2.91 -4.05
N VAL A 93 7.25 3.61 -3.76
CA VAL A 93 6.96 4.18 -2.43
C VAL A 93 6.18 3.15 -1.60
N LEU A 94 6.54 2.98 -0.33
CA LEU A 94 5.74 2.27 0.65
C LEU A 94 4.90 3.26 1.47
N ALA A 95 3.60 3.30 1.23
CA ALA A 95 2.65 4.06 2.05
C ALA A 95 1.94 3.15 3.06
N VAL A 96 2.01 3.52 4.32
CA VAL A 96 1.39 2.78 5.43
C VAL A 96 0.29 3.61 6.07
N ASP A 97 -0.94 3.12 6.02
CA ASP A 97 -2.02 3.67 6.85
C ASP A 97 -1.92 3.12 8.27
N ASN A 98 -1.49 3.98 9.19
CA ASN A 98 -1.26 3.66 10.61
C ASN A 98 -2.36 4.18 11.52
N CYS A 99 -3.56 4.44 10.99
CA CYS A 99 -4.61 5.15 11.73
C CYS A 99 -5.10 4.40 12.99
N MET A 100 -4.96 3.08 13.05
CA MET A 100 -5.36 2.26 14.19
C MET A 100 -4.32 2.24 15.32
N CYS A 101 -3.10 2.69 15.06
CA CYS A 101 -2.04 2.83 16.05
C CYS A 101 -1.76 4.30 16.34
N SER A 102 -1.08 4.55 17.46
CA SER A 102 -0.41 5.82 17.74
C SER A 102 1.09 5.70 17.52
N PRO A 103 1.85 6.80 17.42
CA PRO A 103 3.31 6.75 17.34
C PRO A 103 3.98 6.09 18.54
N ALA A 104 3.26 5.93 19.66
CA ALA A 104 3.75 5.18 20.82
C ALA A 104 3.78 3.67 20.58
N LEU A 105 2.92 3.16 19.70
CA LEU A 105 2.80 1.73 19.41
C LEU A 105 3.50 1.33 18.10
N GLN A 106 3.40 2.15 17.06
CA GLN A 106 4.01 1.86 15.77
C GLN A 106 4.42 3.16 15.07
N ARG A 107 5.64 3.20 14.56
CA ARG A 107 6.22 4.34 13.84
C ARG A 107 6.71 3.88 12.46
N PRO A 108 5.82 3.86 11.45
CA PRO A 108 6.12 3.27 10.13
C PRO A 108 7.35 3.89 9.45
N ILE A 109 7.56 5.21 9.58
CA ILE A 109 8.73 5.90 9.01
C ILE A 109 10.05 5.31 9.58
N GLU A 110 10.11 5.08 10.89
CA GLU A 110 11.29 4.46 11.52
C GLU A 110 11.50 2.99 11.11
N LEU A 111 10.43 2.35 10.63
CA LEU A 111 10.45 1.00 10.08
C LEU A 111 10.74 0.95 8.58
N GLY A 112 10.96 2.10 7.96
CA GLY A 112 11.38 2.24 6.56
C GLY A 112 10.28 2.59 5.57
N ALA A 113 9.07 2.92 6.02
CA ALA A 113 8.05 3.50 5.16
C ALA A 113 8.43 4.94 4.74
N ASP A 114 7.85 5.42 3.62
CA ASP A 114 8.12 6.74 3.02
C ASP A 114 7.16 7.86 3.46
#